data_8a97a117fbac07462601f96bc626d6e2
#
_entry.id   8a97a117fbac07462601f96bc626d6e2
#
_cell.length_a   1.000
_cell.length_b   1.000
_cell.length_c   1.000
_cell.angle_alpha   90.00
_cell.angle_beta   90.00
_cell.angle_gamma   90.00
#
_symmetry.space_group_name_H-M   'P 1'
#
loop_
_entity.id
_entity.type
_entity.pdbx_description
1 polymer ?
#
loop_
_entity_poly.entity_id
_entity_poly.type
_entity_poly.pdbx_seq_one_letter_code
_entity_poly.pdbx_strand_id
1 'polypeptide(L)'
;MSSTEATNGISRRAVLAGAAAIGGTIAVASALGTGVTTVQAAPSVAGTAGATGANGAGGVAVPAAQRTTKSAKTITDAPALPGWKVAPFPLRNVAITSNSVFDRAKEGMLDYARNYPVDRWLVCFRAQANLLPKDNTTQPSGGWENFPSGSLDKAVEQQWGDAEYTRGQNKNGADGLLRGHFAGHALHMLSQAYAETGEEAILNKINEFVSGLKECRDSLREMKYNGKARYSHPGFLAAYGEWQFKALEEYAPYGEIWAPWYTEHKILAGLIAAYEFAGNADALDLAEGIGHWTYARLSKCTKTQLQKMWDIYIGGEYGGMNDSLVDLYNVSKDKDRSEFLKASAFFDTDKLIDNCGAGVDILNNLHANQHIPQFVGYAKDAAMGDADIDADARARYLKAVEGYWGMIVPGRMYAHGGTGEGEMWGPAHTVAGDIGKRNAESCAAYNMLKVARYLFFIEQKPATWTIMSARFSTIFSEVSPVTSIPARPSRRATATCTQ
;
A
#
# COMPACT_ATOMS: atom_id res chain seq x y z
N MET A 1 -31.39 20.37 44.73
CA MET A 1 -31.70 19.14 43.99
C MET A 1 -30.75 19.12 42.82
N SER A 2 -29.69 18.35 42.93
CA SER A 2 -28.59 18.22 41.97
C SER A 2 -28.87 17.08 41.01
N SER A 3 -28.79 17.30 39.73
CA SER A 3 -28.74 16.27 38.70
C SER A 3 -27.35 16.26 38.10
N THR A 4 -26.61 15.23 38.44
CA THR A 4 -25.30 14.90 37.88
C THR A 4 -25.48 14.28 36.50
N GLU A 5 -24.98 14.94 35.45
CA GLU A 5 -24.79 14.33 34.14
C GLU A 5 -23.57 13.41 34.18
N ALA A 6 -23.80 12.14 33.87
CA ALA A 6 -22.77 11.15 33.70
C ALA A 6 -22.19 11.25 32.27
N THR A 7 -21.00 11.78 32.14
CA THR A 7 -20.21 11.70 30.92
C THR A 7 -19.61 10.30 30.78
N ASN A 8 -20.12 9.49 29.85
CA ASN A 8 -19.51 8.21 29.45
C ASN A 8 -18.20 8.45 28.68
N GLY A 9 -17.13 8.61 29.41
CA GLY A 9 -15.78 8.56 28.88
C GLY A 9 -15.36 7.11 28.68
N ILE A 10 -15.21 6.68 27.42
CA ILE A 10 -14.61 5.39 27.09
C ILE A 10 -13.15 5.44 27.53
N SER A 11 -12.79 4.61 28.50
CA SER A 11 -11.46 4.53 29.08
C SER A 11 -10.42 4.11 28.02
N ARG A 12 -9.30 4.83 27.95
CA ARG A 12 -8.12 4.50 27.11
C ARG A 12 -7.64 3.04 27.25
N ARG A 13 -8.02 2.34 28.30
CA ARG A 13 -7.69 0.93 28.53
C ARG A 13 -8.53 -0.05 27.69
N ALA A 14 -9.74 0.30 27.31
CA ALA A 14 -10.60 -0.59 26.52
C ALA A 14 -10.21 -0.62 25.02
N VAL A 15 -9.69 0.49 24.49
CA VAL A 15 -9.19 0.55 23.10
C VAL A 15 -7.86 -0.21 22.94
N LEU A 16 -7.06 -0.31 24.01
CA LEU A 16 -5.78 -1.02 24.02
C LEU A 16 -5.90 -2.55 24.13
N ALA A 17 -7.02 -3.07 24.59
CA ALA A 17 -7.21 -4.52 24.76
C ALA A 17 -7.49 -5.26 23.45
N GLY A 18 -8.02 -4.57 22.43
CA GLY A 18 -8.28 -5.16 21.11
C GLY A 18 -7.05 -5.30 20.21
N ALA A 19 -6.00 -4.51 20.44
CA ALA A 19 -4.78 -4.52 19.63
C ALA A 19 -3.65 -5.42 20.18
N ALA A 20 -3.81 -5.96 21.40
CA ALA A 20 -2.75 -6.69 22.11
C ALA A 20 -2.70 -8.20 21.85
N ALA A 21 -3.58 -8.76 21.02
CA ALA A 21 -3.69 -10.20 20.82
C ALA A 21 -2.81 -10.81 19.70
N ILE A 22 -2.04 -10.00 18.97
CA ILE A 22 -1.15 -10.50 17.88
C ILE A 22 0.26 -9.90 18.04
N GLY A 23 0.96 -10.32 19.05
CA GLY A 23 2.36 -9.95 19.26
C GLY A 23 3.16 -11.11 19.84
N GLY A 24 3.76 -11.93 18.98
CA GLY A 24 4.76 -12.92 19.39
C GLY A 24 5.99 -12.24 19.95
N THR A 25 6.32 -12.54 21.20
CA THR A 25 7.47 -12.03 21.96
C THR A 25 8.78 -12.51 21.35
N ILE A 26 9.63 -11.59 20.89
CA ILE A 26 11.07 -11.85 20.70
C ILE A 26 11.80 -11.11 21.81
N ALA A 27 12.37 -11.85 22.76
CA ALA A 27 13.26 -11.31 23.78
C ALA A 27 14.65 -11.09 23.19
N VAL A 28 15.13 -9.84 23.22
CA VAL A 28 16.52 -9.52 22.94
C VAL A 28 17.19 -9.11 24.26
N ALA A 29 18.17 -9.88 24.68
CA ALA A 29 18.97 -9.58 25.86
C ALA A 29 19.95 -8.43 25.56
N SER A 30 19.88 -7.37 26.34
CA SER A 30 20.83 -6.26 26.30
C SER A 30 22.07 -6.58 27.12
N ALA A 31 23.24 -6.60 26.51
CA ALA A 31 24.52 -6.55 27.22
C ALA A 31 25.05 -5.09 27.15
N LEU A 32 25.16 -4.45 28.28
CA LEU A 32 25.78 -3.15 28.47
C LEU A 32 27.31 -3.29 28.42
N GLY A 33 27.96 -2.56 27.53
CA GLY A 33 29.41 -2.35 27.54
C GLY A 33 29.71 -0.92 27.16
N THR A 34 30.21 -0.16 28.13
CA THR A 34 30.67 1.23 28.05
C THR A 34 31.98 1.34 27.25
N GLY A 35 32.04 2.22 26.26
CA GLY A 35 33.28 2.56 25.59
C GLY A 35 33.08 3.73 24.61
N VAL A 36 33.39 4.93 25.10
CA VAL A 36 33.48 6.14 24.27
C VAL A 36 34.81 6.11 23.53
N THR A 37 34.81 6.10 22.20
CA THR A 37 35.97 6.38 21.37
C THR A 37 35.63 7.40 20.31
N THR A 38 36.27 8.57 20.44
CA THR A 38 36.28 9.65 19.45
C THR A 38 37.05 9.19 18.21
N VAL A 39 36.44 9.31 17.03
CA VAL A 39 37.13 9.10 15.75
C VAL A 39 37.42 10.45 15.12
N GLN A 40 38.72 10.73 15.01
CA GLN A 40 39.32 11.87 14.36
C GLN A 40 39.47 11.57 12.86
N ALA A 41 39.11 12.52 12.02
CA ALA A 41 39.30 12.42 10.57
C ALA A 41 40.78 12.54 10.20
N ALA A 42 41.27 11.73 9.27
CA ALA A 42 42.58 11.82 8.68
C ALA A 42 42.50 11.91 7.13
N PRO A 43 43.49 12.54 6.49
CA PRO A 43 43.36 13.11 5.13
C PRO A 43 43.75 12.13 4.02
N SER A 44 43.32 12.49 2.81
CA SER A 44 43.62 11.86 1.52
C SER A 44 45.11 11.83 1.19
N VAL A 45 45.60 10.68 0.71
CA VAL A 45 46.87 10.59 -0.04
C VAL A 45 46.64 9.80 -1.32
N ALA A 46 47.00 10.41 -2.42
CA ALA A 46 47.13 9.77 -3.73
C ALA A 46 48.51 9.11 -3.84
N GLY A 47 48.55 7.92 -4.46
CA GLY A 47 49.81 7.25 -4.70
C GLY A 47 49.74 6.01 -5.58
N THR A 48 50.34 6.11 -6.70
CA THR A 48 50.61 5.27 -7.86
C THR A 48 51.03 3.81 -7.63
N ALA A 49 50.54 2.98 -8.54
CA ALA A 49 51.10 1.81 -9.24
C ALA A 49 52.23 0.92 -8.63
N GLY A 50 52.01 -0.38 -8.69
CA GLY A 50 53.07 -1.40 -8.64
C GLY A 50 52.50 -2.83 -8.61
N ALA A 51 52.80 -3.58 -9.68
CA ALA A 51 52.39 -4.97 -9.89
C ALA A 51 53.22 -5.98 -9.11
N THR A 52 52.66 -7.15 -8.83
CA THR A 52 53.11 -8.55 -8.99
C THR A 52 52.71 -9.45 -7.81
N GLY A 53 52.26 -10.65 -8.17
CA GLY A 53 52.49 -11.83 -7.36
C GLY A 53 51.29 -12.68 -6.96
N ALA A 54 51.08 -13.75 -7.65
CA ALA A 54 50.12 -14.87 -7.66
C ALA A 54 49.92 -15.63 -6.32
N ASN A 55 48.77 -16.24 -6.23
CA ASN A 55 48.32 -17.60 -5.80
C ASN A 55 47.13 -17.48 -4.84
N GLY A 56 45.96 -17.89 -5.24
CA GLY A 56 45.48 -19.24 -5.37
C GLY A 56 44.49 -19.59 -4.24
N ALA A 57 43.17 -19.30 -4.44
CA ALA A 57 42.09 -20.08 -3.83
C ALA A 57 40.84 -19.96 -4.74
N GLY A 58 40.41 -21.06 -5.33
CA GLY A 58 39.33 -21.11 -6.29
C GLY A 58 37.98 -20.85 -5.65
N GLY A 59 37.45 -19.65 -5.85
CA GLY A 59 36.05 -19.33 -5.71
C GLY A 59 35.38 -19.53 -7.08
N VAL A 60 34.41 -20.42 -7.17
CA VAL A 60 33.62 -20.61 -8.37
C VAL A 60 32.86 -19.32 -8.62
N ALA A 61 33.30 -18.54 -9.62
CA ALA A 61 32.57 -17.39 -10.12
C ALA A 61 31.29 -17.90 -10.78
N VAL A 62 30.16 -17.62 -10.16
CA VAL A 62 28.86 -17.74 -10.84
C VAL A 62 28.86 -16.73 -11.96
N PRO A 63 28.65 -17.15 -13.22
CA PRO A 63 28.65 -16.22 -14.36
C PRO A 63 27.53 -15.20 -14.15
N ALA A 64 27.82 -13.92 -14.29
CA ALA A 64 26.81 -12.87 -14.45
C ALA A 64 25.86 -13.32 -15.58
N ALA A 65 24.59 -13.51 -15.24
CA ALA A 65 23.58 -13.90 -16.20
C ALA A 65 23.66 -12.94 -17.39
N GLN A 66 23.96 -13.48 -18.56
CA GLN A 66 23.96 -12.72 -19.81
C GLN A 66 22.53 -12.16 -19.97
N ARG A 67 22.41 -10.83 -19.88
CA ARG A 67 21.20 -10.12 -20.28
C ARG A 67 20.94 -10.45 -21.74
N THR A 68 20.03 -11.38 -21.99
CA THR A 68 19.53 -11.61 -23.35
C THR A 68 18.68 -10.41 -23.73
N THR A 69 19.26 -9.54 -24.55
CA THR A 69 18.55 -8.46 -25.24
C THR A 69 17.59 -9.05 -26.27
N LYS A 70 16.54 -9.74 -25.83
CA LYS A 70 15.34 -9.90 -26.64
C LYS A 70 14.50 -8.65 -26.40
N SER A 71 14.19 -7.94 -27.48
CA SER A 71 13.28 -6.81 -27.56
C SER A 71 12.02 -7.10 -26.71
N ALA A 72 12.07 -6.73 -25.44
CA ALA A 72 10.87 -6.65 -24.64
C ALA A 72 10.00 -5.58 -25.31
N LYS A 73 8.73 -5.89 -25.59
CA LYS A 73 7.70 -4.90 -25.92
C LYS A 73 7.93 -3.71 -25.00
N THR A 74 7.96 -2.52 -25.57
CA THR A 74 8.24 -1.26 -24.90
C THR A 74 7.51 -1.23 -23.56
N ILE A 75 8.23 -1.42 -22.45
CA ILE A 75 7.71 -1.19 -21.12
C ILE A 75 7.49 0.32 -21.08
N THR A 76 6.23 0.72 -21.02
CA THR A 76 5.87 2.13 -20.96
C THR A 76 6.20 2.60 -19.53
N ASP A 77 7.19 3.49 -19.42
CA ASP A 77 7.37 4.22 -18.16
C ASP A 77 6.10 5.01 -17.88
N ALA A 78 5.71 5.07 -16.60
CA ALA A 78 4.59 5.89 -16.21
C ALA A 78 4.73 7.30 -16.76
N PRO A 79 3.72 7.84 -17.47
CA PRO A 79 3.84 9.16 -18.07
C PRO A 79 4.06 10.21 -16.98
N ALA A 80 5.04 11.09 -17.17
CA ALA A 80 5.25 12.22 -16.27
C ALA A 80 4.01 13.13 -16.29
N LEU A 81 3.55 13.55 -15.10
CA LEU A 81 2.45 14.51 -15.02
C LEU A 81 2.88 15.88 -15.55
N PRO A 82 1.98 16.67 -16.16
CA PRO A 82 2.33 17.95 -16.80
C PRO A 82 3.04 18.95 -15.87
N GLY A 83 2.71 18.97 -14.58
CA GLY A 83 3.32 19.85 -13.58
C GLY A 83 4.66 19.35 -13.01
N TRP A 84 5.15 18.19 -13.41
CA TRP A 84 6.45 17.69 -12.94
C TRP A 84 7.58 18.34 -13.72
N LYS A 85 8.54 18.90 -12.99
CA LYS A 85 9.77 19.49 -13.54
C LYS A 85 10.88 18.46 -13.76
N VAL A 86 10.76 17.29 -13.14
CA VAL A 86 11.67 16.15 -13.27
C VAL A 86 10.87 14.86 -13.30
N ALA A 87 11.40 13.83 -13.94
CA ALA A 87 10.82 12.50 -13.98
C ALA A 87 11.81 11.46 -13.41
N PRO A 88 11.33 10.34 -12.84
CA PRO A 88 12.21 9.26 -12.42
C PRO A 88 12.88 8.60 -13.62
N PHE A 89 14.07 8.05 -13.40
CA PHE A 89 14.65 7.13 -14.38
C PHE A 89 13.84 5.84 -14.45
N PRO A 90 13.70 5.23 -15.64
CA PRO A 90 13.16 3.89 -15.77
C PRO A 90 13.91 2.90 -14.88
N LEU A 91 13.19 2.00 -14.20
CA LEU A 91 13.81 1.03 -13.27
C LEU A 91 14.90 0.20 -13.95
N ARG A 92 14.73 -0.18 -15.22
CA ARG A 92 15.74 -0.92 -16.01
C ARG A 92 17.06 -0.15 -16.23
N ASN A 93 17.05 1.16 -16.05
CA ASN A 93 18.21 2.03 -16.25
C ASN A 93 18.94 2.35 -14.92
N VAL A 94 18.44 1.81 -13.81
CA VAL A 94 19.00 2.02 -12.47
C VAL A 94 19.57 0.71 -11.97
N ALA A 95 20.82 0.74 -11.52
CA ALA A 95 21.47 -0.40 -10.89
C ALA A 95 21.83 -0.07 -9.43
N ILE A 96 21.47 -0.97 -8.52
CA ILE A 96 21.88 -0.87 -7.11
C ILE A 96 23.32 -1.41 -7.00
N THR A 97 24.17 -0.67 -6.27
CA THR A 97 25.56 -1.09 -6.03
C THR A 97 25.59 -2.45 -5.32
N SER A 98 26.32 -3.39 -5.90
CA SER A 98 26.43 -4.75 -5.38
C SER A 98 27.00 -4.79 -3.96
N ASN A 99 26.56 -5.77 -3.18
CA ASN A 99 26.93 -5.98 -1.78
C ASN A 99 26.51 -4.86 -0.80
N SER A 100 25.73 -3.88 -1.24
CA SER A 100 25.14 -2.89 -0.35
C SER A 100 23.98 -3.49 0.47
N VAL A 101 23.53 -2.77 1.51
CA VAL A 101 22.32 -3.15 2.27
C VAL A 101 21.10 -3.17 1.35
N PHE A 102 21.03 -2.25 0.40
CA PHE A 102 19.94 -2.16 -0.58
C PHE A 102 19.94 -3.33 -1.56
N ASP A 103 21.11 -3.77 -2.00
CA ASP A 103 21.26 -4.93 -2.88
C ASP A 103 20.78 -6.21 -2.20
N ARG A 104 21.18 -6.43 -0.94
CA ARG A 104 20.68 -7.58 -0.15
C ARG A 104 19.18 -7.55 0.06
N ALA A 105 18.60 -6.39 0.37
CA ALA A 105 17.16 -6.24 0.52
C ALA A 105 16.42 -6.52 -0.79
N LYS A 106 16.94 -6.01 -1.91
CA LYS A 106 16.42 -6.28 -3.25
C LYS A 106 16.44 -7.76 -3.58
N GLU A 107 17.58 -8.43 -3.39
CA GLU A 107 17.68 -9.87 -3.69
C GLU A 107 16.70 -10.70 -2.84
N GLY A 108 16.51 -10.35 -1.56
CA GLY A 108 15.49 -10.99 -0.73
C GLY A 108 14.07 -10.80 -1.26
N MET A 109 13.73 -9.61 -1.78
CA MET A 109 12.44 -9.34 -2.40
C MET A 109 12.28 -10.05 -3.75
N LEU A 110 13.34 -10.14 -4.56
CA LEU A 110 13.31 -10.89 -5.82
C LEU A 110 13.16 -12.39 -5.57
N ASP A 111 13.80 -12.95 -4.53
CA ASP A 111 13.62 -14.33 -4.13
C ASP A 111 12.16 -14.61 -3.72
N TYR A 112 11.55 -13.71 -2.94
CA TYR A 112 10.14 -13.78 -2.61
C TYR A 112 9.25 -13.70 -3.86
N ALA A 113 9.52 -12.77 -4.78
CA ALA A 113 8.80 -12.63 -6.05
C ALA A 113 8.85 -13.90 -6.90
N ARG A 114 10.01 -14.57 -6.97
CA ARG A 114 10.20 -15.81 -7.73
C ARG A 114 9.48 -17.00 -7.11
N ASN A 115 9.43 -17.10 -5.79
CA ASN A 115 9.06 -18.33 -5.09
C ASN A 115 7.66 -18.30 -4.49
N TYR A 116 7.08 -17.15 -4.18
CA TYR A 116 5.77 -17.10 -3.52
C TYR A 116 4.65 -17.51 -4.49
N PRO A 117 3.74 -18.45 -4.10
CA PRO A 117 2.69 -18.95 -4.99
C PRO A 117 1.58 -17.90 -5.22
N VAL A 118 1.22 -17.67 -6.48
CA VAL A 118 0.15 -16.74 -6.89
C VAL A 118 -1.21 -17.16 -6.31
N ASP A 119 -1.50 -18.45 -6.23
CA ASP A 119 -2.75 -18.97 -5.68
C ASP A 119 -3.07 -18.49 -4.26
N ARG A 120 -2.05 -18.25 -3.44
CA ARG A 120 -2.24 -17.73 -2.08
C ARG A 120 -2.72 -16.28 -2.05
N TRP A 121 -2.40 -15.49 -3.07
CA TRP A 121 -2.94 -14.14 -3.23
C TRP A 121 -4.34 -14.15 -3.83
N LEU A 122 -4.64 -15.15 -4.69
CA LEU A 122 -5.93 -15.25 -5.38
C LEU A 122 -7.02 -15.93 -4.55
N VAL A 123 -6.67 -16.72 -3.53
CA VAL A 123 -7.64 -17.59 -2.85
C VAL A 123 -8.82 -16.82 -2.25
N CYS A 124 -8.60 -15.62 -1.70
CA CYS A 124 -9.67 -14.80 -1.14
C CYS A 124 -10.58 -14.22 -2.22
N PHE A 125 -10.02 -13.83 -3.37
CA PHE A 125 -10.82 -13.39 -4.54
C PHE A 125 -11.64 -14.54 -5.11
N ARG A 126 -11.06 -15.73 -5.25
CA ARG A 126 -11.78 -16.93 -5.71
C ARG A 126 -12.88 -17.34 -4.73
N ALA A 127 -12.65 -17.19 -3.42
CA ALA A 127 -13.69 -17.41 -2.40
C ALA A 127 -14.86 -16.43 -2.61
N GLN A 128 -14.57 -15.13 -2.76
CA GLN A 128 -15.56 -14.09 -3.00
C GLN A 128 -16.32 -14.33 -4.34
N ALA A 129 -15.60 -14.77 -5.37
CA ALA A 129 -16.14 -15.05 -6.70
C ALA A 129 -16.80 -16.44 -6.82
N ASN A 130 -16.87 -17.22 -5.75
CA ASN A 130 -17.40 -18.58 -5.74
C ASN A 130 -16.70 -19.53 -6.73
N LEU A 131 -15.38 -19.35 -6.87
CA LEU A 131 -14.51 -20.11 -7.79
C LEU A 131 -13.58 -21.09 -7.07
N LEU A 132 -13.70 -21.24 -5.75
CA LEU A 132 -12.86 -22.21 -5.02
C LEU A 132 -13.31 -23.64 -5.34
N PRO A 133 -12.36 -24.52 -5.67
CA PRO A 133 -12.62 -25.98 -5.72
C PRO A 133 -13.14 -26.49 -4.37
N LYS A 134 -14.00 -27.53 -4.39
CA LYS A 134 -14.53 -28.13 -3.16
C LYS A 134 -13.43 -28.77 -2.27
N ASP A 135 -12.35 -29.18 -2.87
CA ASP A 135 -11.17 -29.78 -2.22
C ASP A 135 -10.03 -28.76 -2.00
N ASN A 136 -10.37 -27.46 -2.02
CA ASN A 136 -9.37 -26.40 -1.84
C ASN A 136 -8.57 -26.57 -0.55
N THR A 137 -7.25 -26.62 -0.68
CA THR A 137 -6.30 -26.65 0.44
C THR A 137 -5.42 -25.42 0.50
N THR A 138 -5.54 -24.51 -0.48
CA THR A 138 -4.79 -23.27 -0.53
C THR A 138 -5.23 -22.36 0.61
N GLN A 139 -4.25 -21.89 1.38
CA GLN A 139 -4.48 -20.94 2.47
C GLN A 139 -4.10 -19.52 2.02
N PRO A 140 -4.81 -18.49 2.51
CA PRO A 140 -4.45 -17.10 2.28
C PRO A 140 -3.01 -16.78 2.71
N SER A 141 -2.55 -15.57 2.35
CA SER A 141 -1.19 -15.11 2.63
C SER A 141 -0.87 -14.96 4.12
N GLY A 142 -1.87 -14.88 4.97
CA GLY A 142 -1.74 -14.65 6.41
C GLY A 142 -2.02 -13.19 6.78
N GLY A 143 -1.77 -12.83 8.04
CA GLY A 143 -2.05 -11.49 8.53
C GLY A 143 -3.51 -11.08 8.31
N TRP A 144 -3.72 -9.94 7.70
CA TRP A 144 -5.07 -9.37 7.47
C TRP A 144 -5.86 -10.04 6.34
N GLU A 145 -5.25 -10.97 5.60
CA GLU A 145 -5.93 -11.77 4.57
C GLU A 145 -6.77 -12.91 5.17
N ASN A 146 -6.52 -13.28 6.43
CA ASN A 146 -7.18 -14.37 7.11
C ASN A 146 -8.22 -13.90 8.12
N PHE A 147 -9.23 -14.74 8.33
CA PHE A 147 -9.93 -14.73 9.61
C PHE A 147 -9.03 -15.34 10.70
N PRO A 148 -9.15 -14.92 11.98
CA PRO A 148 -8.38 -15.50 13.08
C PRO A 148 -8.54 -17.01 13.20
N SER A 149 -9.69 -17.54 12.80
CA SER A 149 -9.97 -18.99 12.73
C SER A 149 -9.34 -19.68 11.51
N GLY A 150 -8.72 -18.94 10.57
CA GLY A 150 -8.20 -19.48 9.31
C GLY A 150 -9.27 -19.97 8.32
N SER A 151 -10.54 -19.67 8.57
CA SER A 151 -11.66 -20.20 7.78
C SER A 151 -12.01 -19.27 6.61
N LEU A 152 -11.95 -19.81 5.40
CA LEU A 152 -12.45 -19.15 4.18
C LEU A 152 -13.99 -19.20 4.08
N ASP A 153 -14.66 -20.06 4.84
CA ASP A 153 -16.12 -20.15 4.84
C ASP A 153 -16.77 -18.81 5.21
N LYS A 154 -16.18 -18.08 6.15
CA LYS A 154 -16.62 -16.73 6.51
C LYS A 154 -16.50 -15.72 5.36
N ALA A 155 -15.55 -15.90 4.46
CA ALA A 155 -15.47 -15.08 3.25
C ALA A 155 -16.68 -15.33 2.34
N VAL A 156 -17.11 -16.57 2.21
CA VAL A 156 -18.30 -16.95 1.46
C VAL A 156 -19.57 -16.41 2.14
N GLU A 157 -19.66 -16.49 3.46
CA GLU A 157 -20.77 -15.93 4.24
C GLU A 157 -20.92 -14.40 4.08
N GLN A 158 -19.85 -13.69 3.70
CA GLN A 158 -19.81 -12.24 3.57
C GLN A 158 -19.86 -11.76 2.11
N GLN A 159 -20.30 -12.57 1.17
CA GLN A 159 -20.35 -12.23 -0.25
C GLN A 159 -21.45 -11.22 -0.63
N TRP A 160 -22.13 -10.61 0.30
CA TRP A 160 -23.29 -9.76 0.01
C TRP A 160 -22.96 -8.59 -0.93
N GLY A 161 -23.86 -8.36 -1.88
CA GLY A 161 -23.97 -7.10 -2.59
C GLY A 161 -24.79 -6.08 -1.78
N ASP A 162 -24.94 -4.88 -2.34
CA ASP A 162 -25.68 -3.79 -1.68
C ASP A 162 -27.13 -4.15 -1.29
N ALA A 163 -27.85 -4.81 -2.22
CA ALA A 163 -29.27 -5.12 -2.02
C ALA A 163 -29.52 -6.17 -0.94
N GLU A 164 -28.51 -6.96 -0.62
CA GLU A 164 -28.62 -8.06 0.34
C GLU A 164 -28.31 -7.65 1.77
N TYR A 165 -27.43 -6.64 1.92
CA TYR A 165 -26.90 -6.27 3.22
C TYR A 165 -27.84 -5.35 4.00
N THR A 166 -27.99 -5.68 5.28
CA THR A 166 -28.62 -4.83 6.29
C THR A 166 -27.65 -4.60 7.43
N ARG A 167 -27.58 -3.37 7.98
CA ARG A 167 -26.74 -3.00 9.11
C ARG A 167 -26.88 -3.99 10.27
N GLY A 168 -25.76 -4.44 10.82
CA GLY A 168 -25.70 -5.42 11.89
C GLY A 168 -25.88 -6.89 11.45
N GLN A 169 -25.96 -7.18 10.16
CA GLN A 169 -25.97 -8.54 9.64
C GLN A 169 -24.62 -9.22 9.75
N ASN A 170 -23.52 -8.46 9.63
CA ASN A 170 -22.17 -9.01 9.81
C ASN A 170 -21.94 -9.40 11.27
N LYS A 171 -21.85 -10.72 11.54
CA LYS A 171 -21.57 -11.29 12.88
C LYS A 171 -20.08 -11.59 13.09
N ASN A 172 -19.26 -11.48 12.04
CA ASN A 172 -17.83 -11.77 12.09
C ASN A 172 -17.00 -10.54 12.52
N GLY A 173 -17.62 -9.39 12.71
CA GLY A 173 -16.91 -8.15 12.98
C GLY A 173 -16.03 -7.71 11.79
N ALA A 174 -14.93 -7.03 12.07
CA ALA A 174 -13.99 -6.58 11.03
C ALA A 174 -12.95 -7.64 10.63
N ASP A 175 -12.95 -8.80 11.26
CA ASP A 175 -11.96 -9.86 11.00
C ASP A 175 -11.95 -10.30 9.53
N GLY A 176 -10.76 -10.30 8.93
CA GLY A 176 -10.55 -10.70 7.54
C GLY A 176 -11.13 -9.73 6.49
N LEU A 177 -11.58 -8.54 6.86
CA LEU A 177 -12.19 -7.58 5.93
C LEU A 177 -11.18 -6.75 5.13
N LEU A 178 -9.87 -6.88 5.37
CA LEU A 178 -8.81 -6.33 4.53
C LEU A 178 -8.28 -7.32 3.47
N ARG A 179 -9.02 -8.39 3.18
CA ARG A 179 -8.64 -9.36 2.14
C ARG A 179 -8.42 -8.67 0.80
N GLY A 180 -7.35 -9.07 0.08
CA GLY A 180 -6.94 -8.45 -1.18
C GLY A 180 -5.87 -7.36 -1.03
N HIS A 181 -5.64 -6.86 0.18
CA HIS A 181 -4.61 -5.87 0.47
C HIS A 181 -3.21 -6.37 0.07
N PHE A 182 -2.80 -7.58 0.49
CA PHE A 182 -1.53 -8.17 0.07
C PHE A 182 -1.47 -8.47 -1.42
N ALA A 183 -2.59 -8.87 -2.03
CA ALA A 183 -2.67 -9.13 -3.45
C ALA A 183 -2.30 -7.90 -4.28
N GLY A 184 -2.87 -6.74 -3.96
CA GLY A 184 -2.54 -5.49 -4.64
C GLY A 184 -1.06 -5.10 -4.49
N HIS A 185 -0.52 -5.16 -3.28
CA HIS A 185 0.91 -4.91 -3.04
C HIS A 185 1.82 -5.91 -3.77
N ALA A 186 1.47 -7.20 -3.77
CA ALA A 186 2.24 -8.24 -4.44
C ALA A 186 2.29 -8.03 -5.95
N LEU A 187 1.16 -7.70 -6.56
CA LEU A 187 1.11 -7.42 -8.00
C LEU A 187 1.94 -6.19 -8.37
N HIS A 188 1.90 -5.13 -7.55
CA HIS A 188 2.75 -3.95 -7.73
C HIS A 188 4.25 -4.31 -7.61
N MET A 189 4.63 -5.06 -6.56
CA MET A 189 6.00 -5.55 -6.36
C MET A 189 6.49 -6.39 -7.53
N LEU A 190 5.70 -7.39 -7.99
CA LEU A 190 6.04 -8.23 -9.14
C LEU A 190 6.27 -7.39 -10.39
N SER A 191 5.42 -6.39 -10.61
CA SER A 191 5.50 -5.51 -11.78
C SER A 191 6.78 -4.67 -11.77
N GLN A 192 7.16 -4.10 -10.63
CA GLN A 192 8.42 -3.39 -10.47
C GLN A 192 9.63 -4.32 -10.58
N ALA A 193 9.57 -5.51 -9.99
CA ALA A 193 10.63 -6.52 -10.12
C ALA A 193 10.86 -6.92 -11.59
N TYR A 194 9.79 -7.10 -12.36
CA TYR A 194 9.89 -7.36 -13.80
C TYR A 194 10.47 -6.16 -14.54
N ALA A 195 10.04 -4.94 -14.23
CA ALA A 195 10.56 -3.73 -14.86
C ALA A 195 12.08 -3.55 -14.66
N GLU A 196 12.61 -3.97 -13.51
CA GLU A 196 14.05 -3.92 -13.22
C GLU A 196 14.81 -5.07 -13.87
N THR A 197 14.30 -6.31 -13.76
CA THR A 197 15.06 -7.52 -14.11
C THR A 197 14.81 -8.03 -15.51
N GLY A 198 13.59 -7.83 -16.04
CA GLY A 198 13.13 -8.43 -17.29
C GLY A 198 12.95 -9.96 -17.20
N GLU A 199 12.86 -10.54 -15.99
CA GLU A 199 12.73 -11.98 -15.79
C GLU A 199 11.39 -12.51 -16.30
N GLU A 200 11.42 -13.41 -17.27
CA GLU A 200 10.22 -14.03 -17.86
C GLU A 200 9.39 -14.80 -16.81
N ALA A 201 10.04 -15.43 -15.82
CA ALA A 201 9.35 -16.12 -14.76
C ALA A 201 8.46 -15.17 -13.91
N ILE A 202 8.91 -13.94 -13.67
CA ILE A 202 8.13 -12.92 -12.97
C ILE A 202 7.00 -12.42 -13.87
N LEU A 203 7.24 -12.20 -15.16
CA LEU A 203 6.20 -11.84 -16.11
C LEU A 203 5.08 -12.89 -16.17
N ASN A 204 5.45 -14.16 -16.20
CA ASN A 204 4.47 -15.26 -16.22
C ASN A 204 3.61 -15.26 -14.95
N LYS A 205 4.18 -14.96 -13.78
CA LYS A 205 3.41 -14.80 -12.53
C LYS A 205 2.46 -13.60 -12.58
N ILE A 206 2.88 -12.47 -13.14
CA ILE A 206 1.99 -11.31 -13.34
C ILE A 206 0.80 -11.71 -14.22
N ASN A 207 1.06 -12.39 -15.34
CA ASN A 207 0.01 -12.81 -16.26
C ASN A 207 -0.95 -13.83 -15.61
N GLU A 208 -0.43 -14.80 -14.87
CA GLU A 208 -1.23 -15.77 -14.09
C GLU A 208 -2.10 -15.05 -13.07
N PHE A 209 -1.53 -14.09 -12.33
CA PHE A 209 -2.24 -13.36 -11.31
C PHE A 209 -3.38 -12.51 -11.90
N VAL A 210 -3.10 -11.74 -12.94
CA VAL A 210 -4.10 -10.90 -13.62
C VAL A 210 -5.20 -11.76 -14.24
N SER A 211 -4.86 -12.89 -14.87
CA SER A 211 -5.84 -13.83 -15.41
C SER A 211 -6.78 -14.36 -14.33
N GLY A 212 -6.25 -14.73 -13.15
CA GLY A 212 -7.06 -15.17 -12.02
C GLY A 212 -7.98 -14.06 -11.46
N LEU A 213 -7.52 -12.80 -11.42
CA LEU A 213 -8.37 -11.67 -11.04
C LEU A 213 -9.48 -11.41 -12.07
N LYS A 214 -9.17 -11.57 -13.37
CA LYS A 214 -10.16 -11.44 -14.45
C LYS A 214 -11.24 -12.51 -14.35
N GLU A 215 -10.88 -13.77 -14.10
CA GLU A 215 -11.82 -14.85 -13.85
C GLU A 215 -12.75 -14.50 -12.68
N CYS A 216 -12.19 -13.95 -11.60
CA CYS A 216 -12.98 -13.53 -10.44
C CYS A 216 -13.94 -12.39 -10.79
N ARG A 217 -13.49 -11.32 -11.47
CA ARG A 217 -14.35 -10.23 -11.92
C ARG A 217 -15.47 -10.71 -12.82
N ASP A 218 -15.17 -11.59 -13.77
CA ASP A 218 -16.14 -12.10 -14.71
C ASP A 218 -17.20 -12.98 -14.01
N SER A 219 -16.80 -13.77 -13.01
CA SER A 219 -17.73 -14.51 -12.16
C SER A 219 -18.63 -13.58 -11.33
N LEU A 220 -18.04 -12.56 -10.66
CA LEU A 220 -18.79 -11.59 -9.86
C LEU A 220 -19.85 -10.87 -10.71
N ARG A 221 -19.51 -10.48 -11.94
CA ARG A 221 -20.41 -9.81 -12.89
C ARG A 221 -21.66 -10.63 -13.24
N GLU A 222 -21.52 -11.95 -13.33
CA GLU A 222 -22.62 -12.86 -13.68
C GLU A 222 -23.49 -13.25 -12.47
N MET A 223 -23.05 -12.97 -11.24
CA MET A 223 -23.81 -13.34 -10.04
C MET A 223 -25.14 -12.60 -9.95
N LYS A 224 -26.18 -13.33 -9.53
CA LYS A 224 -27.54 -12.81 -9.38
C LYS A 224 -28.01 -12.94 -7.93
N TYR A 225 -28.82 -11.98 -7.53
CA TYR A 225 -29.61 -12.02 -6.30
C TYR A 225 -31.06 -11.61 -6.64
N ASN A 226 -32.03 -12.47 -6.35
CA ASN A 226 -33.43 -12.27 -6.70
C ASN A 226 -33.65 -11.88 -8.18
N GLY A 227 -32.89 -12.52 -9.10
CA GLY A 227 -32.98 -12.31 -10.55
C GLY A 227 -32.29 -11.04 -11.08
N LYS A 228 -31.75 -10.19 -10.21
CA LYS A 228 -30.98 -8.99 -10.58
C LYS A 228 -29.48 -9.21 -10.39
N ALA A 229 -28.65 -8.36 -10.99
CA ALA A 229 -27.20 -8.36 -10.69
C ALA A 229 -26.99 -8.23 -9.18
N ARG A 230 -26.08 -9.05 -8.64
CA ARG A 230 -25.77 -9.06 -7.21
C ARG A 230 -24.98 -7.82 -6.80
N TYR A 231 -24.04 -7.42 -7.65
CA TYR A 231 -23.18 -6.25 -7.44
C TYR A 231 -23.65 -5.08 -8.30
N SER A 232 -23.37 -3.86 -7.84
CA SER A 232 -23.96 -2.63 -8.41
C SER A 232 -23.42 -2.26 -9.79
N HIS A 233 -22.26 -2.79 -10.18
CA HIS A 233 -21.60 -2.46 -11.44
C HIS A 233 -20.74 -3.63 -11.94
N PRO A 234 -20.66 -3.86 -13.27
CA PRO A 234 -19.91 -4.97 -13.85
C PRO A 234 -18.38 -4.89 -13.66
N GLY A 235 -17.85 -3.72 -13.29
CA GLY A 235 -16.45 -3.50 -13.01
C GLY A 235 -16.04 -3.75 -11.55
N PHE A 236 -16.98 -4.12 -10.67
CA PHE A 236 -16.65 -4.45 -9.29
C PHE A 236 -15.72 -5.65 -9.18
N LEU A 237 -14.61 -5.50 -8.47
CA LEU A 237 -13.64 -6.55 -8.19
C LEU A 237 -13.02 -6.34 -6.81
N ALA A 238 -13.32 -7.21 -5.86
CA ALA A 238 -12.73 -7.22 -4.53
C ALA A 238 -12.64 -8.64 -3.99
N ALA A 239 -11.87 -8.85 -2.92
CA ALA A 239 -11.83 -10.13 -2.20
C ALA A 239 -12.84 -10.17 -1.03
N TYR A 240 -13.82 -9.28 -1.04
CA TYR A 240 -14.89 -9.13 -0.03
C TYR A 240 -16.14 -8.56 -0.70
N GLY A 241 -17.28 -8.67 -0.02
CA GLY A 241 -18.57 -8.24 -0.56
C GLY A 241 -18.69 -6.71 -0.66
N GLU A 242 -19.41 -6.23 -1.65
CA GLU A 242 -19.65 -4.81 -1.92
C GLU A 242 -20.38 -4.10 -0.75
N TRP A 243 -21.04 -4.86 0.09
CA TRP A 243 -21.77 -4.37 1.27
C TRP A 243 -20.94 -3.47 2.21
N GLN A 244 -19.61 -3.67 2.28
CA GLN A 244 -18.77 -2.82 3.13
C GLN A 244 -18.81 -1.36 2.70
N PHE A 245 -18.86 -1.10 1.39
CA PHE A 245 -18.95 0.25 0.84
C PHE A 245 -20.29 0.87 1.18
N LYS A 246 -21.42 0.13 1.02
CA LYS A 246 -22.74 0.57 1.46
C LYS A 246 -22.78 0.87 2.97
N ALA A 247 -22.22 -0.02 3.77
CA ALA A 247 -22.18 0.16 5.22
C ALA A 247 -21.40 1.43 5.61
N LEU A 248 -20.29 1.76 4.89
CA LEU A 248 -19.55 3.00 5.07
C LEU A 248 -20.40 4.22 4.68
N GLU A 249 -21.14 4.15 3.56
CA GLU A 249 -22.08 5.20 3.13
C GLU A 249 -23.20 5.43 4.15
N GLU A 250 -23.53 4.42 4.95
CA GLU A 250 -24.44 4.47 6.09
C GLU A 250 -23.71 4.76 7.42
N TYR A 251 -22.43 5.18 7.34
CA TYR A 251 -21.57 5.57 8.46
C TYR A 251 -21.26 4.46 9.45
N ALA A 252 -21.04 3.23 8.97
CA ALA A 252 -20.56 2.14 9.80
C ALA A 252 -19.18 2.46 10.40
N PRO A 253 -18.96 2.19 11.69
CA PRO A 253 -17.67 2.39 12.32
C PRO A 253 -16.71 1.23 12.01
N TYR A 254 -15.41 1.46 12.28
CA TYR A 254 -14.45 0.36 12.41
C TYR A 254 -14.95 -0.67 13.45
N GLY A 255 -14.79 -1.95 13.13
CA GLY A 255 -15.35 -3.06 13.92
C GLY A 255 -16.58 -3.70 13.26
N GLU A 256 -17.41 -2.93 12.54
CA GLU A 256 -18.44 -3.46 11.65
C GLU A 256 -17.90 -3.65 10.23
N ILE A 257 -17.06 -2.71 9.77
CA ILE A 257 -16.31 -2.72 8.50
C ILE A 257 -14.82 -2.47 8.77
N TRP A 258 -13.97 -2.69 7.78
CA TRP A 258 -12.55 -2.36 7.87
C TRP A 258 -12.02 -1.80 6.56
N ALA A 259 -11.96 -0.47 6.48
CA ALA A 259 -11.30 0.32 5.44
C ALA A 259 -11.45 -0.25 4.00
N PRO A 260 -12.67 -0.39 3.46
CA PRO A 260 -12.87 -1.02 2.15
C PRO A 260 -12.15 -0.27 1.02
N TRP A 261 -12.16 1.06 1.02
CA TRP A 261 -11.49 1.85 0.00
C TRP A 261 -9.95 1.79 0.09
N TYR A 262 -9.39 1.61 1.30
CA TYR A 262 -7.96 1.38 1.47
C TYR A 262 -7.50 0.10 0.78
N THR A 263 -8.25 -0.98 0.92
CA THR A 263 -7.96 -2.26 0.27
C THR A 263 -8.12 -2.16 -1.24
N GLU A 264 -9.19 -1.52 -1.69
CA GLU A 264 -9.46 -1.29 -3.13
C GLU A 264 -8.36 -0.48 -3.79
N HIS A 265 -7.81 0.54 -3.09
CA HIS A 265 -6.63 1.27 -3.55
C HIS A 265 -5.46 0.35 -3.88
N LYS A 266 -5.19 -0.65 -3.03
CA LYS A 266 -4.04 -1.56 -3.26
C LYS A 266 -4.26 -2.42 -4.50
N ILE A 267 -5.49 -2.91 -4.70
CA ILE A 267 -5.86 -3.70 -5.87
C ILE A 267 -5.72 -2.85 -7.14
N LEU A 268 -6.31 -1.66 -7.15
CA LEU A 268 -6.23 -0.72 -8.27
C LEU A 268 -4.78 -0.35 -8.62
N ALA A 269 -3.98 0.04 -7.63
CA ALA A 269 -2.57 0.38 -7.82
C ALA A 269 -1.74 -0.80 -8.36
N GLY A 270 -2.03 -2.02 -7.92
CA GLY A 270 -1.37 -3.23 -8.42
C GLY A 270 -1.69 -3.51 -9.88
N LEU A 271 -2.95 -3.34 -10.29
CA LEU A 271 -3.40 -3.50 -11.67
C LEU A 271 -2.80 -2.44 -12.60
N ILE A 272 -2.78 -1.17 -12.18
CA ILE A 272 -2.13 -0.10 -12.94
C ILE A 272 -0.64 -0.41 -13.13
N ALA A 273 0.06 -0.84 -12.08
CA ALA A 273 1.47 -1.21 -12.17
C ALA A 273 1.72 -2.40 -13.12
N ALA A 274 0.82 -3.39 -13.15
CA ALA A 274 0.90 -4.53 -14.08
C ALA A 274 0.75 -4.08 -15.54
N TYR A 275 -0.08 -3.08 -15.80
CA TYR A 275 -0.16 -2.47 -17.12
C TYR A 275 1.08 -1.64 -17.47
N GLU A 276 1.48 -0.71 -16.59
CA GLU A 276 2.59 0.21 -16.83
C GLU A 276 3.93 -0.50 -16.99
N PHE A 277 4.23 -1.45 -16.11
CA PHE A 277 5.55 -2.09 -16.04
C PHE A 277 5.64 -3.40 -16.82
N ALA A 278 4.54 -4.12 -17.00
CA ALA A 278 4.52 -5.41 -17.69
C ALA A 278 3.72 -5.40 -19.01
N GLY A 279 3.01 -4.30 -19.32
CA GLY A 279 2.22 -4.17 -20.54
C GLY A 279 0.99 -5.08 -20.58
N ASN A 280 0.47 -5.49 -19.41
CA ASN A 280 -0.66 -6.41 -19.33
C ASN A 280 -1.99 -5.66 -19.58
N ALA A 281 -2.59 -5.85 -20.76
CA ALA A 281 -3.82 -5.16 -21.17
C ALA A 281 -5.05 -5.57 -20.35
N ASP A 282 -5.13 -6.82 -19.87
CA ASP A 282 -6.23 -7.27 -19.01
C ASP A 282 -6.19 -6.56 -17.65
N ALA A 283 -4.98 -6.22 -17.17
CA ALA A 283 -4.84 -5.44 -15.94
C ALA A 283 -5.41 -4.02 -16.11
N LEU A 284 -5.21 -3.38 -17.27
CA LEU A 284 -5.83 -2.08 -17.54
C LEU A 284 -7.36 -2.19 -17.61
N ASP A 285 -7.92 -3.20 -18.32
CA ASP A 285 -9.36 -3.45 -18.39
C ASP A 285 -9.99 -3.62 -16.99
N LEU A 286 -9.31 -4.35 -16.10
CA LEU A 286 -9.74 -4.51 -14.72
C LEU A 286 -9.67 -3.19 -13.93
N ALA A 287 -8.60 -2.42 -14.09
CA ALA A 287 -8.42 -1.13 -13.43
C ALA A 287 -9.47 -0.11 -13.90
N GLU A 288 -9.74 -0.03 -15.21
CA GLU A 288 -10.81 0.80 -15.79
C GLU A 288 -12.18 0.40 -15.24
N GLY A 289 -12.44 -0.91 -15.14
CA GLY A 289 -13.66 -1.42 -14.50
C GLY A 289 -13.85 -0.94 -13.07
N ILE A 290 -12.80 -1.02 -12.25
CA ILE A 290 -12.80 -0.49 -10.86
C ILE A 290 -13.01 1.03 -10.86
N GLY A 291 -12.34 1.76 -11.77
CA GLY A 291 -12.50 3.22 -11.89
C GLY A 291 -13.93 3.64 -12.20
N HIS A 292 -14.57 3.01 -13.19
CA HIS A 292 -15.98 3.27 -13.54
C HIS A 292 -16.95 2.86 -12.43
N TRP A 293 -16.70 1.74 -11.76
CA TRP A 293 -17.48 1.35 -10.59
C TRP A 293 -17.37 2.39 -9.46
N THR A 294 -16.16 2.86 -9.17
CA THR A 294 -15.90 3.90 -8.17
C THR A 294 -16.69 5.17 -8.48
N TYR A 295 -16.60 5.65 -9.72
CA TYR A 295 -17.35 6.82 -10.17
C TYR A 295 -18.86 6.60 -10.07
N ALA A 296 -19.36 5.50 -10.61
CA ALA A 296 -20.80 5.19 -10.61
C ALA A 296 -21.37 5.06 -9.19
N ARG A 297 -20.55 4.67 -8.22
CA ARG A 297 -20.92 4.53 -6.83
C ARG A 297 -20.91 5.89 -6.12
N LEU A 298 -19.77 6.58 -6.09
CA LEU A 298 -19.57 7.79 -5.30
C LEU A 298 -20.28 9.01 -5.87
N SER A 299 -20.57 9.05 -7.18
CA SER A 299 -21.38 10.12 -7.79
C SER A 299 -22.83 10.19 -7.25
N LYS A 300 -23.29 9.14 -6.56
CA LYS A 300 -24.61 9.12 -5.88
C LYS A 300 -24.56 9.75 -4.49
N CYS A 301 -23.37 9.90 -3.91
CA CYS A 301 -23.18 10.46 -2.59
C CYS A 301 -23.17 11.99 -2.66
N THR A 302 -23.78 12.64 -1.68
CA THR A 302 -23.64 14.09 -1.52
C THR A 302 -22.24 14.44 -0.99
N LYS A 303 -21.76 15.66 -1.24
CA LYS A 303 -20.48 16.11 -0.70
C LYS A 303 -20.45 15.99 0.84
N THR A 304 -21.51 16.35 1.53
CA THR A 304 -21.61 16.19 2.99
C THR A 304 -21.49 14.73 3.44
N GLN A 305 -22.07 13.81 2.69
CA GLN A 305 -21.96 12.38 2.97
C GLN A 305 -20.52 11.90 2.82
N LEU A 306 -19.84 12.26 1.72
CA LEU A 306 -18.44 11.91 1.47
C LEU A 306 -17.53 12.44 2.61
N GLN A 307 -17.65 13.74 2.96
CA GLN A 307 -16.85 14.31 4.05
C GLN A 307 -17.05 13.55 5.37
N LYS A 308 -18.29 13.18 5.70
CA LYS A 308 -18.58 12.41 6.91
C LYS A 308 -18.04 10.98 6.86
N MET A 309 -18.03 10.35 5.68
CA MET A 309 -17.42 9.02 5.49
C MET A 309 -15.91 9.06 5.77
N TRP A 310 -15.21 10.04 5.22
CA TRP A 310 -13.75 10.16 5.35
C TRP A 310 -13.29 10.56 6.76
N ASP A 311 -14.16 11.15 7.57
CA ASP A 311 -13.90 11.46 8.99
C ASP A 311 -14.00 10.22 9.91
N ILE A 312 -14.50 9.07 9.43
CA ILE A 312 -14.63 7.86 10.23
C ILE A 312 -13.25 7.23 10.46
N TYR A 313 -12.86 7.12 11.72
CA TYR A 313 -11.59 6.51 12.12
C TYR A 313 -11.48 5.08 11.57
N ILE A 314 -10.39 4.78 10.89
CA ILE A 314 -10.09 3.53 10.17
C ILE A 314 -11.18 3.15 9.14
N GLY A 315 -12.47 3.10 9.51
CA GLY A 315 -13.54 2.71 8.57
C GLY A 315 -13.58 3.57 7.31
N GLY A 316 -13.32 4.87 7.45
CA GLY A 316 -13.26 5.85 6.35
C GLY A 316 -11.89 5.99 5.70
N GLU A 317 -10.91 5.16 6.05
CA GLU A 317 -9.60 5.16 5.40
C GLU A 317 -9.72 4.71 3.95
N TYR A 318 -9.23 5.52 3.02
CA TYR A 318 -9.25 5.21 1.59
C TYR A 318 -7.84 5.07 0.97
N GLY A 319 -6.79 5.12 1.80
CA GLY A 319 -5.41 5.03 1.32
C GLY A 319 -5.13 6.13 0.29
N GLY A 320 -4.60 5.75 -0.87
CA GLY A 320 -4.35 6.62 -2.00
C GLY A 320 -5.30 6.34 -3.18
N MET A 321 -6.61 6.17 -2.94
CA MET A 321 -7.57 6.03 -4.04
C MET A 321 -7.51 7.21 -5.01
N ASN A 322 -7.41 8.44 -4.50
CA ASN A 322 -7.19 9.64 -5.30
C ASN A 322 -5.88 9.57 -6.11
N ASP A 323 -4.78 9.13 -5.50
CA ASP A 323 -3.47 8.89 -6.14
C ASP A 323 -3.61 7.93 -7.34
N SER A 324 -4.22 6.76 -7.13
CA SER A 324 -4.36 5.73 -8.17
C SER A 324 -5.37 6.09 -9.26
N LEU A 325 -6.42 6.83 -8.95
CA LEU A 325 -7.39 7.29 -9.96
C LEU A 325 -6.78 8.34 -10.90
N VAL A 326 -5.87 9.20 -10.43
CA VAL A 326 -5.08 10.09 -11.28
C VAL A 326 -4.14 9.28 -12.19
N ASP A 327 -3.47 8.26 -11.66
CA ASP A 327 -2.64 7.36 -12.49
C ASP A 327 -3.49 6.68 -13.56
N LEU A 328 -4.64 6.11 -13.19
CA LEU A 328 -5.55 5.46 -14.13
C LEU A 328 -6.00 6.42 -15.23
N TYR A 329 -6.37 7.67 -14.88
CA TYR A 329 -6.71 8.69 -15.86
C TYR A 329 -5.59 8.91 -16.89
N ASN A 330 -4.34 8.95 -16.44
CA ASN A 330 -3.19 9.23 -17.31
C ASN A 330 -2.81 8.06 -18.23
N VAL A 331 -2.98 6.82 -17.77
CA VAL A 331 -2.62 5.63 -18.57
C VAL A 331 -3.75 5.14 -19.47
N SER A 332 -5.00 5.37 -19.08
CA SER A 332 -6.18 4.93 -19.81
C SER A 332 -6.37 5.66 -21.14
N LYS A 333 -6.90 4.93 -22.12
CA LYS A 333 -7.37 5.48 -23.42
C LYS A 333 -8.89 5.35 -23.57
N ASP A 334 -9.58 4.96 -22.49
CA ASP A 334 -11.04 4.90 -22.50
C ASP A 334 -11.64 6.28 -22.80
N LYS A 335 -12.73 6.29 -23.56
CA LYS A 335 -13.44 7.52 -23.96
C LYS A 335 -14.03 8.27 -22.76
N ASP A 336 -14.40 7.53 -21.72
CA ASP A 336 -15.02 8.05 -20.50
C ASP A 336 -14.01 8.20 -19.34
N ARG A 337 -12.69 8.11 -19.63
CA ARG A 337 -11.62 8.21 -18.61
C ARG A 337 -11.72 9.45 -17.70
N SER A 338 -12.40 10.52 -18.17
CA SER A 338 -12.65 11.71 -17.33
C SER A 338 -13.41 11.39 -16.04
N GLU A 339 -14.12 10.25 -15.99
CA GLU A 339 -14.78 9.76 -14.78
C GLU A 339 -13.77 9.43 -13.68
N PHE A 340 -12.57 8.95 -14.04
CA PHE A 340 -11.53 8.58 -13.07
C PHE A 340 -11.01 9.81 -12.33
N LEU A 341 -10.79 10.91 -13.05
CA LEU A 341 -10.35 12.16 -12.43
C LEU A 341 -11.46 12.79 -11.58
N LYS A 342 -12.73 12.71 -12.03
CA LYS A 342 -13.87 13.13 -11.21
C LYS A 342 -14.02 12.26 -9.97
N ALA A 343 -13.75 10.95 -10.07
CA ALA A 343 -13.78 10.03 -8.96
C ALA A 343 -12.66 10.31 -7.94
N SER A 344 -11.47 10.76 -8.40
CA SER A 344 -10.39 11.22 -7.51
C SER A 344 -10.88 12.34 -6.58
N ALA A 345 -11.58 13.36 -7.12
CA ALA A 345 -12.10 14.47 -6.33
C ALA A 345 -13.20 14.07 -5.31
N PHE A 346 -13.84 12.91 -5.44
CA PHE A 346 -14.76 12.41 -4.41
C PHE A 346 -14.05 12.01 -3.11
N PHE A 347 -12.75 11.77 -3.18
CA PHE A 347 -11.91 11.47 -2.02
C PHE A 347 -11.26 12.72 -1.38
N ASP A 348 -11.65 13.91 -1.78
CA ASP A 348 -11.19 15.14 -1.14
C ASP A 348 -11.69 15.20 0.30
N THR A 349 -10.78 15.40 1.25
CA THR A 349 -11.09 15.72 2.64
C THR A 349 -10.89 17.22 2.83
N ASP A 350 -11.94 18.01 2.56
CA ASP A 350 -11.88 19.48 2.58
C ASP A 350 -11.27 20.03 3.86
N LYS A 351 -11.62 19.45 5.02
CA LYS A 351 -11.08 19.85 6.31
C LYS A 351 -9.55 19.77 6.37
N LEU A 352 -8.95 18.72 5.79
CA LEU A 352 -7.48 18.59 5.72
C LEU A 352 -6.89 19.55 4.70
N ILE A 353 -7.48 19.62 3.50
CA ILE A 353 -6.98 20.46 2.41
C ILE A 353 -6.97 21.92 2.85
N ASP A 354 -8.08 22.42 3.36
CA ASP A 354 -8.23 23.84 3.68
C ASP A 354 -7.43 24.27 4.90
N ASN A 355 -7.41 23.45 5.98
CA ASN A 355 -6.64 23.78 7.17
C ASN A 355 -5.13 23.68 6.92
N CYS A 356 -4.66 22.60 6.30
CA CYS A 356 -3.24 22.49 5.97
C CYS A 356 -2.80 23.59 5.00
N GLY A 357 -3.62 23.91 3.98
CA GLY A 357 -3.35 25.02 3.05
C GLY A 357 -3.34 26.40 3.69
N ALA A 358 -4.09 26.60 4.77
CA ALA A 358 -4.09 27.81 5.59
C ALA A 358 -2.99 27.85 6.66
N GLY A 359 -2.19 26.78 6.81
CA GLY A 359 -1.19 26.67 7.86
C GLY A 359 -1.77 26.39 9.25
N VAL A 360 -3.03 25.92 9.33
CA VAL A 360 -3.72 25.58 10.58
C VAL A 360 -3.48 24.10 10.89
N ASP A 361 -2.76 23.83 11.97
CA ASP A 361 -2.41 22.46 12.37
C ASP A 361 -3.57 21.76 13.10
N ILE A 362 -4.16 20.80 12.42
CA ILE A 362 -5.26 19.96 12.93
C ILE A 362 -4.86 18.49 13.08
N LEU A 363 -3.56 18.17 12.95
CA LEU A 363 -3.07 16.79 12.82
C LEU A 363 -3.04 16.02 14.15
N ASN A 364 -3.02 16.72 15.28
CA ASN A 364 -2.98 16.07 16.59
C ASN A 364 -4.13 15.06 16.79
N ASN A 365 -3.81 13.85 17.23
CA ASN A 365 -4.72 12.70 17.39
C ASN A 365 -5.35 12.18 16.08
N LEU A 366 -4.85 12.54 14.90
CA LEU A 366 -5.22 11.85 13.67
C LEU A 366 -4.33 10.63 13.45
N HIS A 367 -4.90 9.58 12.86
CA HIS A 367 -4.18 8.38 12.47
C HIS A 367 -3.25 8.70 11.28
N ALA A 368 -1.94 8.55 11.47
CA ALA A 368 -0.94 9.02 10.50
C ALA A 368 -1.13 8.37 9.13
N ASN A 369 -1.16 7.04 9.08
CA ASN A 369 -1.25 6.32 7.81
C ASN A 369 -2.61 6.48 7.11
N GLN A 370 -3.70 6.76 7.84
CA GLN A 370 -5.00 7.07 7.24
C GLN A 370 -4.94 8.37 6.41
N HIS A 371 -4.10 9.33 6.81
CA HIS A 371 -4.12 10.68 6.24
C HIS A 371 -2.95 10.97 5.29
N ILE A 372 -1.75 10.40 5.52
CA ILE A 372 -0.59 10.66 4.65
C ILE A 372 -0.87 10.33 3.17
N PRO A 373 -1.49 9.18 2.83
CA PRO A 373 -1.74 8.83 1.43
C PRO A 373 -2.64 9.83 0.69
N GLN A 374 -3.52 10.51 1.40
CA GLN A 374 -4.39 11.54 0.82
C GLN A 374 -3.57 12.66 0.18
N PHE A 375 -2.52 13.12 0.88
CA PHE A 375 -1.60 14.15 0.38
C PHE A 375 -0.74 13.67 -0.81
N VAL A 376 -0.56 12.37 -0.97
CA VAL A 376 0.06 11.81 -2.19
C VAL A 376 -0.83 12.08 -3.40
N GLY A 377 -2.14 11.83 -3.29
CA GLY A 377 -3.10 12.15 -4.34
C GLY A 377 -3.18 13.65 -4.60
N TYR A 378 -3.32 14.49 -3.58
CA TYR A 378 -3.34 15.95 -3.74
C TYR A 378 -2.08 16.49 -4.44
N ALA A 379 -0.91 15.88 -4.19
CA ALA A 379 0.32 16.25 -4.91
C ALA A 379 0.22 15.92 -6.41
N LYS A 380 -0.43 14.82 -6.78
CA LYS A 380 -0.66 14.47 -8.19
C LYS A 380 -1.72 15.36 -8.83
N ASP A 381 -2.85 15.60 -8.13
CA ASP A 381 -3.89 16.52 -8.60
C ASP A 381 -3.31 17.93 -8.84
N ALA A 382 -2.42 18.40 -7.97
CA ALA A 382 -1.70 19.67 -8.15
C ALA A 382 -0.77 19.69 -9.38
N ALA A 383 -0.32 18.53 -9.83
CA ALA A 383 0.58 18.37 -10.98
C ALA A 383 -0.16 18.12 -12.31
N MET A 384 -1.48 18.07 -12.32
CA MET A 384 -2.27 17.88 -13.53
C MET A 384 -2.23 19.14 -14.44
N GLY A 385 -2.62 18.96 -15.70
CA GLY A 385 -2.65 20.04 -16.68
C GLY A 385 -3.88 20.97 -16.53
N ASP A 386 -3.81 22.15 -17.13
CA ASP A 386 -4.91 23.15 -17.14
C ASP A 386 -6.19 22.64 -17.83
N ALA A 387 -6.04 21.70 -18.76
CA ALA A 387 -7.18 21.09 -19.44
C ALA A 387 -7.94 20.08 -18.54
N ASP A 388 -7.33 19.60 -17.47
CA ASP A 388 -7.80 18.50 -16.62
C ASP A 388 -8.35 19.03 -15.30
N ILE A 389 -7.58 19.86 -14.60
CA ILE A 389 -7.94 20.50 -13.32
C ILE A 389 -7.64 21.99 -13.43
N ASP A 390 -8.58 22.85 -13.04
CA ASP A 390 -8.39 24.30 -13.09
C ASP A 390 -7.24 24.78 -12.17
N ALA A 391 -6.68 25.95 -12.49
CA ALA A 391 -5.50 26.47 -11.82
C ALA A 391 -5.72 26.74 -10.32
N ASP A 392 -6.91 27.20 -9.92
CA ASP A 392 -7.21 27.49 -8.52
C ASP A 392 -7.31 26.22 -7.69
N ALA A 393 -7.95 25.17 -8.23
CA ALA A 393 -8.02 23.86 -7.60
C ALA A 393 -6.61 23.24 -7.44
N ARG A 394 -5.78 23.29 -8.48
CA ARG A 394 -4.39 22.81 -8.40
C ARG A 394 -3.56 23.58 -7.36
N ALA A 395 -3.73 24.91 -7.31
CA ALA A 395 -3.06 25.73 -6.31
C ALA A 395 -3.54 25.40 -4.88
N ARG A 396 -4.84 25.11 -4.71
CA ARG A 396 -5.42 24.66 -3.43
C ARG A 396 -4.78 23.36 -2.95
N TYR A 397 -4.66 22.35 -3.82
CA TYR A 397 -4.01 21.09 -3.52
C TYR A 397 -2.52 21.28 -3.17
N LEU A 398 -1.78 22.04 -3.96
CA LEU A 398 -0.36 22.27 -3.71
C LEU A 398 -0.13 22.92 -2.35
N LYS A 399 -0.89 23.97 -2.01
CA LYS A 399 -0.83 24.62 -0.70
C LYS A 399 -1.11 23.66 0.45
N ALA A 400 -2.08 22.75 0.28
CA ALA A 400 -2.38 21.73 1.28
C ALA A 400 -1.19 20.81 1.51
N VAL A 401 -0.54 20.34 0.44
CA VAL A 401 0.64 19.45 0.53
C VAL A 401 1.84 20.17 1.17
N GLU A 402 2.11 21.41 0.75
CA GLU A 402 3.18 22.24 1.34
C GLU A 402 2.95 22.51 2.83
N GLY A 403 1.72 22.89 3.19
CA GLY A 403 1.34 23.16 4.58
C GLY A 403 1.44 21.91 5.45
N TYR A 404 0.90 20.78 4.96
CA TYR A 404 1.04 19.48 5.61
C TYR A 404 2.52 19.10 5.83
N TRP A 405 3.35 19.22 4.78
CA TRP A 405 4.78 18.95 4.86
C TRP A 405 5.48 19.81 5.93
N GLY A 406 5.14 21.11 5.97
CA GLY A 406 5.64 22.06 6.96
C GLY A 406 5.21 21.74 8.40
N MET A 407 4.11 21.05 8.62
CA MET A 407 3.64 20.61 9.95
C MET A 407 4.31 19.30 10.42
N ILE A 408 4.58 18.38 9.50
CA ILE A 408 5.16 17.08 9.86
C ILE A 408 6.66 17.15 10.03
N VAL A 409 7.38 17.70 9.03
CA VAL A 409 8.82 17.60 8.96
C VAL A 409 9.53 18.28 10.15
N PRO A 410 9.27 19.54 10.49
CA PRO A 410 9.92 20.16 11.65
C PRO A 410 9.23 19.84 12.98
N GLY A 411 7.95 19.43 12.96
CA GLY A 411 7.14 19.36 14.17
C GLY A 411 6.90 17.96 14.73
N ARG A 412 6.92 16.91 13.88
CA ARG A 412 6.49 15.54 14.25
C ARG A 412 7.39 14.43 13.73
N MET A 413 8.41 14.77 12.95
CA MET A 413 9.30 13.76 12.39
C MET A 413 10.45 13.45 13.32
N TYR A 414 10.72 12.16 13.55
CA TYR A 414 11.88 11.68 14.29
C TYR A 414 13.17 11.83 13.47
N ALA A 415 14.33 11.78 14.11
CA ALA A 415 15.63 11.94 13.44
C ALA A 415 15.87 10.94 12.30
N HIS A 416 15.36 9.71 12.43
CA HIS A 416 15.43 8.69 11.39
C HIS A 416 14.35 8.86 10.28
N GLY A 417 13.53 9.89 10.36
CA GLY A 417 12.52 10.19 9.33
C GLY A 417 11.14 9.56 9.52
N GLY A 418 10.91 8.75 10.55
CA GLY A 418 9.58 8.25 10.91
C GLY A 418 8.71 9.31 11.57
N THR A 419 7.43 9.02 11.72
CA THR A 419 6.46 9.90 12.41
C THR A 419 5.36 9.07 13.06
N GLY A 420 4.76 9.60 14.11
CA GLY A 420 3.65 8.98 14.84
C GLY A 420 4.08 7.95 15.88
N GLU A 421 3.31 7.86 16.96
CA GLU A 421 3.40 6.86 18.03
C GLU A 421 2.07 6.13 18.16
N GLY A 422 2.11 4.79 18.11
CA GLY A 422 0.90 3.97 18.12
C GLY A 422 -0.05 4.33 16.99
N GLU A 423 0.50 4.58 15.80
CA GLU A 423 -0.17 4.97 14.57
C GLU A 423 -0.77 6.39 14.56
N MET A 424 -0.66 7.15 15.65
CA MET A 424 -1.27 8.47 15.81
C MET A 424 -0.23 9.58 15.82
N TRP A 425 -0.59 10.76 15.31
CA TRP A 425 0.21 11.96 15.52
C TRP A 425 -0.07 12.57 16.89
N GLY A 426 0.99 12.93 17.59
CA GLY A 426 0.93 13.75 18.80
C GLY A 426 0.90 15.26 18.51
N PRO A 427 0.97 16.08 19.56
CA PRO A 427 1.08 17.54 19.43
C PRO A 427 2.35 17.94 18.66
N ALA A 428 2.29 19.06 17.94
CA ALA A 428 3.45 19.60 17.24
C ALA A 428 4.59 19.95 18.22
N HIS A 429 5.83 19.77 17.78
CA HIS A 429 7.06 20.11 18.53
C HIS A 429 7.24 19.39 19.87
N THR A 430 6.61 18.23 20.03
CA THR A 430 6.73 17.38 21.24
C THR A 430 7.34 16.02 20.95
N VAL A 431 8.17 15.91 19.91
CA VAL A 431 8.72 14.63 19.39
C VAL A 431 9.35 13.79 20.51
N ALA A 432 10.19 14.39 21.37
CA ALA A 432 10.84 13.67 22.49
C ALA A 432 9.84 13.19 23.56
N GLY A 433 8.75 13.91 23.76
CA GLY A 433 7.71 13.55 24.71
C GLY A 433 6.69 12.57 24.17
N ASP A 434 6.65 12.40 22.84
CA ASP A 434 5.69 11.55 22.14
C ASP A 434 6.29 10.20 21.70
N ILE A 435 7.61 10.06 21.77
CA ILE A 435 8.31 8.85 21.36
C ILE A 435 8.10 7.72 22.37
N GLY A 436 7.60 6.59 21.91
CA GLY A 436 7.31 5.41 22.73
C GLY A 436 7.86 4.13 22.12
N LYS A 437 7.19 3.01 22.38
CA LYS A 437 7.60 1.67 21.90
C LYS A 437 7.03 1.29 20.53
N ARG A 438 6.08 2.05 20.01
CA ARG A 438 5.37 1.77 18.75
C ARG A 438 5.45 2.97 17.81
N ASN A 439 6.63 3.58 17.76
CA ASN A 439 6.88 4.75 16.91
C ASN A 439 7.26 4.34 15.48
N ALA A 440 7.11 5.31 14.56
CA ALA A 440 7.64 5.24 13.21
C ALA A 440 7.15 4.04 12.38
N GLU A 441 5.85 3.82 12.35
CA GLU A 441 5.25 2.81 11.48
C GLU A 441 5.79 2.89 10.04
N SER A 442 6.16 1.72 9.47
CA SER A 442 6.74 1.64 8.12
C SER A 442 5.78 2.14 7.02
N CYS A 443 4.46 1.96 7.19
CA CYS A 443 3.46 2.48 6.26
C CYS A 443 3.48 4.01 6.20
N ALA A 444 3.53 4.67 7.36
CA ALA A 444 3.65 6.12 7.46
C ALA A 444 4.94 6.62 6.80
N ALA A 445 6.07 5.94 7.06
CA ALA A 445 7.36 6.27 6.46
C ALA A 445 7.34 6.10 4.93
N TYR A 446 6.76 5.01 4.41
CA TYR A 446 6.61 4.76 2.97
C TYR A 446 5.78 5.84 2.27
N ASN A 447 4.62 6.18 2.84
CA ASN A 447 3.75 7.20 2.25
C ASN A 447 4.37 8.61 2.32
N MET A 448 5.13 8.93 3.39
CA MET A 448 5.90 10.18 3.45
C MET A 448 7.01 10.25 2.40
N LEU A 449 7.62 9.12 2.03
CA LEU A 449 8.55 9.06 0.89
C LEU A 449 7.86 9.38 -0.44
N LYS A 450 6.62 8.91 -0.63
CA LYS A 450 5.82 9.26 -1.82
C LYS A 450 5.48 10.76 -1.84
N VAL A 451 5.05 11.36 -0.71
CA VAL A 451 4.80 12.81 -0.61
C VAL A 451 6.08 13.60 -0.94
N ALA A 452 7.21 13.22 -0.33
CA ALA A 452 8.51 13.87 -0.59
C ALA A 452 8.89 13.82 -2.07
N ARG A 453 8.70 12.64 -2.72
CA ARG A 453 9.00 12.40 -4.13
C ARG A 453 8.20 13.34 -5.03
N TYR A 454 6.87 13.36 -4.87
CA TYR A 454 6.02 14.16 -5.75
C TYR A 454 6.14 15.66 -5.48
N LEU A 455 6.30 16.07 -4.24
CA LEU A 455 6.58 17.47 -3.91
C LEU A 455 7.91 17.91 -4.52
N PHE A 456 8.95 17.06 -4.48
CA PHE A 456 10.22 17.34 -5.15
C PHE A 456 10.08 17.42 -6.69
N PHE A 457 9.24 16.56 -7.30
CA PHE A 457 9.00 16.61 -8.74
C PHE A 457 8.33 17.91 -9.18
N ILE A 458 7.47 18.49 -8.34
CA ILE A 458 6.79 19.76 -8.60
C ILE A 458 7.73 20.94 -8.32
N GLU A 459 8.43 20.95 -7.18
CA GLU A 459 9.10 22.15 -6.68
C GLU A 459 10.61 22.18 -6.88
N GLN A 460 11.27 21.00 -6.88
CA GLN A 460 12.72 20.84 -6.92
C GLN A 460 13.47 21.45 -5.72
N LYS A 461 12.84 21.54 -4.53
CA LYS A 461 13.47 22.07 -3.34
C LYS A 461 14.48 21.08 -2.77
N PRO A 462 15.79 21.45 -2.56
CA PRO A 462 16.81 20.54 -2.03
C PRO A 462 16.44 19.93 -0.67
N ALA A 463 15.79 20.71 0.21
CA ALA A 463 15.37 20.23 1.53
C ALA A 463 14.45 19.01 1.46
N THR A 464 13.52 18.97 0.51
CA THR A 464 12.62 17.84 0.29
C THR A 464 13.40 16.59 -0.13
N TRP A 465 14.39 16.74 -1.01
CA TRP A 465 15.27 15.66 -1.43
C TRP A 465 16.11 15.10 -0.29
N THR A 466 16.71 15.97 0.54
CA THR A 466 17.56 15.57 1.66
C THR A 466 16.80 14.69 2.65
N ILE A 467 15.56 15.06 2.99
CA ILE A 467 14.71 14.29 3.89
C ILE A 467 14.33 12.94 3.27
N MET A 468 14.01 12.92 1.98
CA MET A 468 13.72 11.68 1.26
C MET A 468 14.92 10.73 1.32
N SER A 469 16.15 11.21 1.08
CA SER A 469 17.36 10.39 1.09
C SER A 469 17.67 9.84 2.49
N ALA A 470 17.53 10.65 3.54
CA ALA A 470 17.74 10.22 4.92
C ALA A 470 16.77 9.11 5.32
N ARG A 471 15.47 9.26 5.01
CA ARG A 471 14.44 8.24 5.28
C ARG A 471 14.67 6.95 4.53
N PHE A 472 14.97 7.03 3.24
CA PHE A 472 15.24 5.86 2.42
C PHE A 472 16.36 5.02 3.01
N SER A 473 17.47 5.65 3.40
CA SER A 473 18.61 4.96 4.01
C SER A 473 18.24 4.27 5.34
N THR A 474 17.43 4.91 6.18
CA THR A 474 17.01 4.35 7.47
C THR A 474 16.06 3.15 7.32
N ILE A 475 15.02 3.27 6.51
CA ILE A 475 14.04 2.19 6.30
C ILE A 475 14.76 0.93 5.81
N PHE A 476 15.64 1.04 4.83
CA PHE A 476 16.34 -0.13 4.28
C PHE A 476 17.42 -0.70 5.20
N SER A 477 17.99 0.08 6.12
CA SER A 477 18.92 -0.46 7.11
C SER A 477 18.24 -1.24 8.22
N GLU A 478 16.96 -0.95 8.50
CA GLU A 478 16.17 -1.61 9.55
C GLU A 478 15.43 -2.86 9.06
N VAL A 479 15.17 -2.97 7.76
CA VAL A 479 14.60 -4.20 7.19
C VAL A 479 15.68 -5.27 7.18
N SER A 480 15.72 -6.08 8.23
CA SER A 480 16.52 -7.31 8.24
C SER A 480 16.17 -8.16 7.01
N PRO A 481 17.17 -8.80 6.35
CA PRO A 481 16.86 -9.70 5.24
C PRO A 481 15.84 -10.71 5.72
N VAL A 482 14.78 -10.90 4.93
CA VAL A 482 13.81 -11.98 5.13
C VAL A 482 14.63 -13.27 5.16
N THR A 483 14.89 -13.78 6.37
CA THR A 483 15.50 -15.07 6.54
C THR A 483 14.58 -16.07 5.84
N SER A 484 15.14 -16.86 4.95
CA SER A 484 14.51 -17.86 4.12
C SER A 484 13.20 -18.38 4.71
N ILE A 485 12.13 -18.39 3.90
CA ILE A 485 10.87 -19.09 4.23
C ILE A 485 11.26 -20.45 4.77
N PRO A 486 10.90 -20.82 6.03
CA PRO A 486 11.28 -22.12 6.58
C PRO A 486 10.74 -23.20 5.64
N ALA A 487 11.64 -24.02 5.11
CA ALA A 487 11.27 -25.18 4.32
C ALA A 487 10.25 -25.99 5.12
N ARG A 488 9.12 -26.30 4.51
CA ARG A 488 8.09 -27.17 5.09
C ARG A 488 8.77 -28.37 5.70
N PRO A 489 8.57 -28.72 6.99
CA PRO A 489 9.08 -29.98 7.51
C PRO A 489 8.45 -31.10 6.68
N SER A 490 9.29 -31.88 6.00
CA SER A 490 8.88 -33.09 5.31
C SER A 490 8.21 -34.00 6.35
N ARG A 491 6.91 -34.27 6.19
CA ARG A 491 6.25 -35.34 6.97
C ARG A 491 6.96 -36.64 6.61
N ARG A 492 7.87 -37.07 7.46
CA ARG A 492 8.30 -38.46 7.46
C ARG A 492 7.07 -39.30 7.82
N ALA A 493 6.60 -40.07 6.86
CA ALA A 493 5.70 -41.16 7.12
C ALA A 493 6.43 -42.17 7.99
N THR A 494 6.14 -42.16 9.29
CA THR A 494 6.45 -43.31 10.14
C THR A 494 5.34 -44.34 9.95
N ALA A 495 5.60 -45.28 9.06
CA ALA A 495 4.85 -46.52 9.03
C ALA A 495 5.26 -47.32 10.27
N THR A 496 4.43 -47.36 11.30
CA THR A 496 4.49 -48.35 12.36
C THR A 496 3.69 -49.56 11.91
N CYS A 497 4.42 -50.59 11.47
CA CYS A 497 3.90 -51.95 11.44
C CYS A 497 3.74 -52.39 12.91
N THR A 498 2.54 -52.75 13.34
CA THR A 498 2.28 -53.57 14.51
C THR A 498 1.68 -54.89 14.06
N GLN A 499 2.33 -55.97 14.51
CA GLN A 499 1.87 -57.35 14.44
C GLN A 499 0.52 -57.53 15.15
#